data_18a6630496f434921d561891ac18325f
#
_entry.id   18a6630496f434921d561891ac18325f
#
_cell.length_a   1.000
_cell.length_b   1.000
_cell.length_c   1.000
_cell.angle_alpha   90.00
_cell.angle_beta   90.00
_cell.angle_gamma   90.00
#
_symmetry.space_group_name_H-M   'P 1'
#
loop_
_entity.id
_entity.type
_entity.pdbx_description
1 polymer ?
#
loop_
_entity_poly.entity_id
_entity_poly.type
_entity_poly.pdbx_seq_one_letter_code
_entity_poly.pdbx_strand_id
1 'polypeptide(L)'
;MTTHYESVHPVTLYPDAFHVAAPDTPVAHDLFPRRPGVFIRKMQSTDPAPVLEPTPVLESEPASEPTEPPAREKPVRELVTGQFGLVPPWVKSVSDAKLRSTKLVNARQETVSTSNHFRATWLNAQRCIVPMMAFFVDDLRSGKPVPTRIARVDGKPMGVAGLWECWTGAEGDTITSFTLLTVNANSHALMGRYQHGGTEKRMPAVLNEGSYDAWLTAHPQKAREFLRAYPANWLLANPVQK
;
A
#
# COMPACT_ATOMS: atom_id res chain seq x y z
N MET A 1 11.52 -5.73 -9.91
CA MET A 1 10.29 -5.27 -9.21
C MET A 1 9.95 -6.32 -8.17
N THR A 2 9.43 -5.90 -7.02
CA THR A 2 9.14 -6.80 -5.88
C THR A 2 7.92 -7.64 -6.17
N THR A 3 8.11 -8.94 -6.26
CA THR A 3 7.04 -9.95 -6.43
C THR A 3 6.95 -10.91 -5.25
N HIS A 4 7.81 -10.70 -4.24
CA HIS A 4 7.89 -11.52 -3.05
C HIS A 4 8.17 -10.62 -1.84
N TYR A 5 7.40 -10.78 -0.79
CA TYR A 5 7.63 -10.12 0.49
C TYR A 5 7.29 -11.04 1.67
N GLU A 6 7.87 -10.75 2.82
CA GLU A 6 7.67 -11.45 4.09
C GLU A 6 6.62 -10.71 4.91
N SER A 7 5.55 -11.39 5.28
CA SER A 7 4.48 -10.82 6.11
C SER A 7 4.97 -10.53 7.54
N VAL A 8 4.17 -9.78 8.30
CA VAL A 8 4.54 -9.41 9.68
C VAL A 8 4.42 -10.59 10.62
N HIS A 9 5.53 -10.97 11.22
CA HIS A 9 5.64 -11.99 12.26
C HIS A 9 6.61 -11.53 13.36
N PRO A 10 6.30 -11.73 14.64
CA PRO A 10 5.04 -12.29 15.17
C PRO A 10 3.86 -11.33 14.96
N VAL A 11 2.64 -11.88 14.97
CA VAL A 11 1.40 -11.09 14.74
C VAL A 11 1.15 -10.03 15.83
N THR A 12 1.78 -10.15 16.98
CA THR A 12 1.76 -9.15 18.07
C THR A 12 2.34 -7.79 17.66
N LEU A 13 3.07 -7.71 16.55
CA LEU A 13 3.61 -6.45 16.03
C LEU A 13 2.56 -5.57 15.32
N TYR A 14 1.39 -6.10 14.95
CA TYR A 14 0.36 -5.30 14.28
C TYR A 14 -0.20 -4.16 15.15
N PRO A 15 -0.59 -4.40 16.41
CA PRO A 15 -1.04 -3.31 17.28
C PRO A 15 0.04 -2.26 17.53
N ASP A 16 1.27 -2.68 17.78
CA ASP A 16 2.37 -1.77 18.14
C ASP A 16 2.82 -0.89 16.97
N ALA A 17 2.99 -1.50 15.78
CA ALA A 17 3.56 -0.80 14.63
C ALA A 17 2.51 -0.09 13.78
N PHE A 18 1.27 -0.59 13.75
CA PHE A 18 0.25 -0.11 12.81
C PHE A 18 -1.05 0.37 13.48
N HIS A 19 -1.21 0.15 14.79
CA HIS A 19 -2.42 0.48 15.56
C HIS A 19 -3.68 -0.17 14.98
N VAL A 20 -3.58 -1.45 14.60
CA VAL A 20 -4.68 -2.31 14.16
C VAL A 20 -4.62 -3.64 14.89
N ALA A 21 -5.76 -4.31 15.02
CA ALA A 21 -5.80 -5.67 15.55
C ALA A 21 -4.97 -6.63 14.68
N ALA A 22 -4.44 -7.68 15.29
CA ALA A 22 -3.80 -8.77 14.56
C ALA A 22 -4.80 -9.45 13.61
N PRO A 23 -4.35 -10.07 12.50
CA PRO A 23 -5.27 -10.78 11.60
C PRO A 23 -5.89 -11.99 12.30
N ASP A 24 -7.20 -12.17 12.14
CA ASP A 24 -7.95 -13.31 12.71
C ASP A 24 -7.58 -14.64 12.05
N THR A 25 -7.10 -14.61 10.84
CA THR A 25 -6.68 -15.78 10.07
C THR A 25 -5.17 -15.80 9.86
N PRO A 26 -4.50 -16.95 9.90
CA PRO A 26 -3.08 -17.04 9.64
C PRO A 26 -2.71 -16.50 8.26
N VAL A 27 -1.76 -15.58 8.21
CA VAL A 27 -1.17 -15.08 6.96
C VAL A 27 0.08 -15.88 6.66
N ALA A 28 0.26 -16.30 5.40
CA ALA A 28 1.47 -17.00 5.00
C ALA A 28 2.71 -16.14 5.24
N HIS A 29 3.81 -16.75 5.70
CA HIS A 29 5.06 -16.02 5.96
C HIS A 29 5.57 -15.33 4.70
N ASP A 30 5.63 -16.08 3.60
CA ASP A 30 6.10 -15.59 2.30
C ASP A 30 4.91 -15.33 1.37
N LEU A 31 4.79 -14.10 0.89
CA LEU A 31 3.71 -13.65 0.04
C LEU A 31 4.18 -13.46 -1.41
N PHE A 32 3.49 -14.17 -2.31
CA PHE A 32 3.68 -14.15 -3.75
C PHE A 32 2.43 -13.65 -4.47
N PRO A 33 2.51 -13.28 -5.75
CA PRO A 33 1.35 -12.86 -6.53
C PRO A 33 0.19 -13.85 -6.43
N ARG A 34 -1.04 -13.32 -6.30
CA ARG A 34 -2.31 -14.06 -6.15
C ARG A 34 -2.50 -14.76 -4.80
N ARG A 35 -1.53 -14.75 -3.91
CA ARG A 35 -1.74 -15.27 -2.56
C ARG A 35 -2.53 -14.28 -1.71
N PRO A 36 -3.37 -14.76 -0.79
CA PRO A 36 -4.03 -13.90 0.18
C PRO A 36 -2.99 -13.31 1.13
N GLY A 37 -3.03 -12.01 1.29
CA GLY A 37 -2.25 -11.23 2.23
C GLY A 37 -3.15 -10.23 2.95
N VAL A 38 -2.55 -9.34 3.72
CA VAL A 38 -3.30 -8.31 4.45
C VAL A 38 -2.81 -6.91 4.08
N PHE A 39 -3.71 -5.95 4.15
CA PHE A 39 -3.41 -4.54 4.00
C PHE A 39 -4.26 -3.72 4.97
N ILE A 40 -3.80 -2.53 5.28
CA ILE A 40 -4.47 -1.60 6.19
C ILE A 40 -5.04 -0.47 5.34
N ARG A 41 -6.31 -0.14 5.55
CA ARG A 41 -6.97 1.00 4.92
C ARG A 41 -7.69 1.85 5.96
N LYS A 42 -8.13 3.02 5.56
CA LYS A 42 -9.10 3.79 6.34
C LYS A 42 -10.40 3.00 6.38
N MET A 43 -10.97 2.84 7.58
CA MET A 43 -12.29 2.23 7.76
C MET A 43 -13.32 2.95 6.89
N GLN A 44 -14.10 2.19 6.14
CA GLN A 44 -15.17 2.74 5.33
C GLN A 44 -16.38 2.93 6.25
N SER A 45 -16.91 4.16 6.30
CA SER A 45 -18.18 4.42 6.97
C SER A 45 -19.28 3.67 6.22
N THR A 46 -19.97 2.78 6.91
CA THR A 46 -21.11 2.01 6.37
C THR A 46 -22.41 2.83 6.39
N ASP A 47 -22.39 4.00 7.04
CA ASP A 47 -23.55 4.87 7.09
C ASP A 47 -23.70 5.65 5.77
N PRO A 48 -24.88 5.63 5.13
CA PRO A 48 -25.18 6.55 4.05
C PRO A 48 -25.02 7.98 4.59
N ALA A 49 -24.29 8.82 3.86
CA ALA A 49 -24.11 10.22 4.23
C ALA A 49 -25.47 10.82 4.60
N PRO A 50 -25.61 11.52 5.76
CA PRO A 50 -26.84 12.17 6.11
C PRO A 50 -27.19 13.14 4.98
N VAL A 51 -28.38 12.95 4.40
CA VAL A 51 -28.96 13.90 3.44
C VAL A 51 -29.13 15.19 4.24
N LEU A 52 -28.29 16.17 3.96
CA LEU A 52 -28.46 17.52 4.50
C LEU A 52 -29.75 18.09 3.94
N GLU A 53 -30.81 17.99 4.71
CA GLU A 53 -32.00 18.80 4.44
C GLU A 53 -31.62 20.28 4.54
N PRO A 54 -32.06 21.13 3.63
CA PRO A 54 -31.77 22.56 3.69
C PRO A 54 -32.42 23.17 4.94
N THR A 55 -31.58 23.50 5.94
CA THR A 55 -32.00 24.24 7.13
C THR A 55 -32.45 25.63 6.69
N PRO A 56 -33.64 26.14 7.16
CA PRO A 56 -34.08 27.50 6.88
C PRO A 56 -33.09 28.48 7.55
N VAL A 57 -32.72 29.48 6.77
CA VAL A 57 -31.89 30.61 7.17
C VAL A 57 -32.61 31.39 8.28
N LEU A 58 -32.07 31.38 9.49
CA LEU A 58 -32.43 32.29 10.57
C LEU A 58 -31.27 33.25 10.81
N GLU A 59 -31.66 34.52 10.94
CA GLU A 59 -30.82 35.73 10.97
C GLU A 59 -29.75 35.73 12.09
N SER A 60 -28.67 36.34 11.74
CA SER A 60 -27.55 36.95 12.44
C SER A 60 -27.63 37.10 13.96
N GLU A 61 -26.66 36.52 14.68
CA GLU A 61 -26.12 37.03 15.93
C GLU A 61 -24.58 37.20 15.85
N PRO A 62 -23.97 38.09 16.67
CA PRO A 62 -22.68 38.69 16.40
C PRO A 62 -21.51 37.81 16.76
N ALA A 63 -20.38 38.08 16.11
CA ALA A 63 -19.07 37.47 16.20
C ALA A 63 -18.64 37.05 17.62
N SER A 64 -18.46 35.76 17.82
CA SER A 64 -17.64 35.17 18.87
C SER A 64 -16.30 34.73 18.30
N GLU A 65 -15.26 34.85 19.12
CA GLU A 65 -13.84 34.66 18.88
C GLU A 65 -13.46 33.45 18.04
N PRO A 66 -12.30 33.44 17.37
CA PRO A 66 -11.86 32.34 16.52
C PRO A 66 -11.63 31.08 17.36
N THR A 67 -12.60 30.21 17.38
CA THR A 67 -12.45 28.84 17.91
C THR A 67 -11.42 28.12 17.05
N GLU A 68 -10.36 27.59 17.66
CA GLU A 68 -9.38 26.72 16.98
C GLU A 68 -10.15 25.65 16.17
N PRO A 69 -9.72 25.36 14.95
CA PRO A 69 -10.37 24.33 14.16
C PRO A 69 -10.33 23.00 14.92
N PRO A 70 -11.45 22.26 15.01
CA PRO A 70 -11.49 21.02 15.76
C PRO A 70 -10.38 20.10 15.29
N ALA A 71 -9.60 19.58 16.23
CA ALA A 71 -8.52 18.65 15.97
C ALA A 71 -9.09 17.53 15.06
N ARG A 72 -8.54 17.40 13.85
CA ARG A 72 -9.01 16.41 12.89
C ARG A 72 -8.87 15.04 13.53
N GLU A 73 -9.99 14.38 13.79
CA GLU A 73 -10.00 13.01 14.32
C GLU A 73 -9.14 12.12 13.43
N LYS A 74 -8.27 11.34 14.07
CA LYS A 74 -7.42 10.39 13.34
C LYS A 74 -8.33 9.36 12.66
N PRO A 75 -8.09 9.04 11.39
CA PRO A 75 -8.89 8.04 10.70
C PRO A 75 -8.76 6.69 11.39
N VAL A 76 -9.88 6.04 11.67
CA VAL A 76 -9.87 4.67 12.16
C VAL A 76 -9.31 3.78 11.05
N ARG A 77 -8.33 2.96 11.40
CA ARG A 77 -7.69 2.00 10.48
C ARG A 77 -8.31 0.63 10.66
N GLU A 78 -8.46 -0.09 9.57
CA GLU A 78 -8.88 -1.49 9.57
C GLU A 78 -7.88 -2.36 8.80
N LEU A 79 -7.65 -3.58 9.29
CA LEU A 79 -6.87 -4.60 8.61
C LEU A 79 -7.81 -5.44 7.74
N VAL A 80 -7.50 -5.56 6.47
CA VAL A 80 -8.33 -6.26 5.48
C VAL A 80 -7.53 -7.34 4.80
N THR A 81 -8.12 -8.53 4.63
CA THR A 81 -7.55 -9.59 3.82
C THR A 81 -7.86 -9.34 2.34
N GLY A 82 -6.85 -9.51 1.49
CA GLY A 82 -7.00 -9.37 0.05
C GLY A 82 -5.93 -10.11 -0.73
N GLN A 83 -6.14 -10.27 -2.02
CA GLN A 83 -5.19 -10.91 -2.93
C GLN A 83 -4.05 -9.94 -3.28
N PHE A 84 -2.81 -10.40 -3.22
CA PHE A 84 -1.67 -9.63 -3.74
C PHE A 84 -1.65 -9.65 -5.27
N GLY A 85 -1.84 -8.47 -5.85
CA GLY A 85 -2.01 -8.25 -7.29
C GLY A 85 -3.39 -7.68 -7.60
N LEU A 86 -3.43 -6.38 -7.96
CA LEU A 86 -4.66 -5.62 -8.16
C LEU A 86 -5.52 -6.20 -9.29
N VAL A 87 -6.81 -6.26 -9.06
CA VAL A 87 -7.82 -6.51 -10.09
C VAL A 87 -8.50 -5.17 -10.39
N PRO A 88 -8.24 -4.55 -11.56
CA PRO A 88 -8.87 -3.28 -11.92
C PRO A 88 -10.39 -3.41 -12.08
N PRO A 89 -11.17 -2.33 -11.81
CA PRO A 89 -12.64 -2.38 -11.85
C PRO A 89 -13.23 -2.66 -13.24
N TRP A 90 -12.48 -2.40 -14.30
CA TRP A 90 -12.92 -2.64 -15.69
C TRP A 90 -12.76 -4.10 -16.17
N VAL A 91 -12.17 -4.97 -15.38
CA VAL A 91 -12.03 -6.40 -15.68
C VAL A 91 -13.42 -7.06 -15.74
N LYS A 92 -13.67 -7.88 -16.76
CA LYS A 92 -15.03 -8.39 -17.05
C LYS A 92 -15.27 -9.82 -16.54
N SER A 93 -14.22 -10.58 -16.26
CA SER A 93 -14.35 -11.98 -15.84
C SER A 93 -13.35 -12.38 -14.78
N VAL A 94 -13.70 -13.41 -13.99
CA VAL A 94 -12.80 -14.01 -13.00
C VAL A 94 -11.52 -14.55 -13.64
N SER A 95 -11.61 -15.13 -14.84
CA SER A 95 -10.44 -15.64 -15.58
C SER A 95 -9.47 -14.52 -15.95
N ASP A 96 -9.98 -13.40 -16.46
CA ASP A 96 -9.18 -12.20 -16.78
C ASP A 96 -8.60 -11.57 -15.50
N ALA A 97 -9.37 -11.53 -14.41
CA ALA A 97 -8.90 -11.06 -13.10
C ALA A 97 -7.68 -11.88 -12.62
N LYS A 98 -7.78 -13.22 -12.69
CA LYS A 98 -6.68 -14.13 -12.31
C LYS A 98 -5.43 -13.94 -13.16
N LEU A 99 -5.58 -13.71 -14.46
CA LEU A 99 -4.46 -13.51 -15.39
C LEU A 99 -3.75 -12.15 -15.14
N ARG A 100 -4.52 -11.08 -14.96
CA ARG A 100 -3.98 -9.72 -14.81
C ARG A 100 -3.35 -9.48 -13.46
N SER A 101 -3.92 -10.00 -12.40
CA SER A 101 -3.42 -9.78 -11.05
C SER A 101 -1.95 -10.19 -10.86
N THR A 102 -1.47 -11.20 -11.58
CA THR A 102 -0.05 -11.59 -11.52
C THR A 102 0.91 -10.51 -12.05
N LYS A 103 0.43 -9.64 -12.93
CA LYS A 103 1.20 -8.55 -13.55
C LYS A 103 1.01 -7.21 -12.84
N LEU A 104 -0.05 -7.08 -12.04
CA LEU A 104 -0.44 -5.84 -11.38
C LEU A 104 -0.09 -5.82 -9.88
N VAL A 105 1.04 -6.43 -9.52
CA VAL A 105 1.57 -6.47 -8.15
C VAL A 105 2.33 -5.19 -7.78
N ASN A 106 2.76 -4.39 -8.77
CA ASN A 106 3.47 -3.14 -8.55
C ASN A 106 2.93 -2.03 -9.46
N ALA A 107 2.65 -0.88 -8.87
CA ALA A 107 2.29 0.35 -9.57
C ALA A 107 3.44 1.37 -9.45
N ARG A 108 3.81 2.02 -10.56
CA ARG A 108 4.87 3.04 -10.56
C ARG A 108 4.30 4.39 -10.14
N GLN A 109 4.95 5.06 -9.19
CA GLN A 109 4.59 6.41 -8.75
C GLN A 109 4.40 7.38 -9.91
N GLU A 110 5.27 7.31 -10.92
CA GLU A 110 5.31 8.25 -12.04
C GLU A 110 4.06 8.15 -12.92
N THR A 111 3.52 6.94 -13.08
CA THR A 111 2.42 6.66 -14.02
C THR A 111 1.12 6.22 -13.35
N VAL A 112 1.07 6.10 -12.04
CA VAL A 112 -0.10 5.57 -11.32
C VAL A 112 -1.40 6.33 -11.62
N SER A 113 -1.32 7.66 -11.79
CA SER A 113 -2.49 8.52 -12.06
C SER A 113 -2.90 8.56 -13.54
N THR A 114 -2.11 7.98 -14.44
CA THR A 114 -2.37 7.96 -15.89
C THR A 114 -2.54 6.56 -16.45
N SER A 115 -2.01 5.55 -15.76
CA SER A 115 -2.13 4.15 -16.18
C SER A 115 -3.59 3.66 -16.13
N ASN A 116 -4.07 3.06 -17.21
CA ASN A 116 -5.41 2.48 -17.28
C ASN A 116 -5.69 1.43 -16.20
N HIS A 117 -4.63 0.81 -15.63
CA HIS A 117 -4.77 -0.22 -14.59
C HIS A 117 -4.98 0.36 -13.20
N PHE A 118 -4.44 1.55 -12.92
CA PHE A 118 -4.38 2.09 -11.56
C PHE A 118 -5.07 3.45 -11.41
N ARG A 119 -5.35 4.16 -12.53
CA ARG A 119 -5.86 5.53 -12.51
C ARG A 119 -7.16 5.67 -11.73
N ALA A 120 -8.13 4.79 -11.96
CA ALA A 120 -9.42 4.84 -11.26
C ALA A 120 -9.23 4.69 -9.75
N THR A 121 -8.55 3.63 -9.32
CA THR A 121 -8.24 3.33 -7.92
C THR A 121 -7.45 4.47 -7.24
N TRP A 122 -6.49 5.07 -7.97
CA TRP A 122 -5.73 6.23 -7.48
C TRP A 122 -6.60 7.47 -7.27
N LEU A 123 -7.46 7.81 -8.23
CA LEU A 123 -8.34 8.99 -8.17
C LEU A 123 -9.44 8.83 -7.12
N ASN A 124 -9.94 7.60 -6.93
CA ASN A 124 -10.90 7.27 -5.88
C ASN A 124 -10.27 7.21 -4.47
N ALA A 125 -9.00 7.58 -4.34
CA ALA A 125 -8.29 7.57 -3.08
C ALA A 125 -8.30 6.20 -2.34
N GLN A 126 -8.40 5.09 -3.08
CA GLN A 126 -8.37 3.73 -2.53
C GLN A 126 -6.92 3.34 -2.15
N ARG A 127 -6.39 4.04 -1.15
CA ARG A 127 -5.03 3.85 -0.65
C ARG A 127 -5.01 2.87 0.51
N CYS A 128 -3.90 2.12 0.57
CA CYS A 128 -3.65 1.22 1.69
C CYS A 128 -2.17 1.26 2.10
N ILE A 129 -1.90 0.64 3.23
CA ILE A 129 -0.57 0.35 3.73
C ILE A 129 -0.44 -1.17 3.74
N VAL A 130 0.60 -1.69 3.09
CA VAL A 130 0.90 -3.13 3.12
C VAL A 130 1.97 -3.37 4.17
N PRO A 131 1.62 -4.02 5.29
CA PRO A 131 2.56 -4.32 6.37
C PRO A 131 3.45 -5.50 5.98
N MET A 132 4.78 -5.37 6.18
CA MET A 132 5.73 -6.43 5.88
C MET A 132 6.99 -6.34 6.75
N MET A 133 7.66 -7.47 6.98
CA MET A 133 8.97 -7.51 7.64
C MET A 133 10.09 -7.23 6.65
N ALA A 134 9.96 -7.71 5.42
CA ALA A 134 10.98 -7.58 4.39
C ALA A 134 10.35 -7.72 3.00
N PHE A 135 11.04 -7.21 2.00
CA PHE A 135 10.79 -7.51 0.59
C PHE A 135 12.04 -8.10 -0.05
N PHE A 136 11.87 -8.80 -1.17
CA PHE A 136 12.98 -9.49 -1.83
C PHE A 136 13.29 -8.86 -3.18
N VAL A 137 14.58 -8.86 -3.50
CA VAL A 137 15.13 -8.47 -4.80
C VAL A 137 16.19 -9.47 -5.21
N ASP A 138 16.39 -9.65 -6.50
CA ASP A 138 17.46 -10.50 -7.01
C ASP A 138 18.76 -9.71 -7.09
N ASP A 139 19.81 -10.26 -6.49
CA ASP A 139 21.19 -9.86 -6.73
C ASP A 139 21.72 -10.64 -7.94
N LEU A 140 22.04 -9.91 -8.99
CA LEU A 140 22.50 -10.48 -10.26
C LEU A 140 24.01 -10.28 -10.51
N ARG A 141 24.75 -9.76 -9.53
CA ARG A 141 26.19 -9.45 -9.68
C ARG A 141 27.05 -10.69 -9.90
N SER A 142 26.60 -11.85 -9.43
CA SER A 142 27.28 -13.13 -9.64
C SER A 142 26.94 -13.80 -10.98
N GLY A 143 26.14 -13.16 -11.84
CA GLY A 143 25.64 -13.73 -13.10
C GLY A 143 24.44 -14.68 -12.92
N LYS A 144 24.10 -15.04 -11.69
CA LYS A 144 22.90 -15.83 -11.34
C LYS A 144 22.05 -15.04 -10.33
N PRO A 145 20.72 -15.14 -10.39
CA PRO A 145 19.87 -14.48 -9.43
C PRO A 145 20.06 -15.09 -8.02
N VAL A 146 20.44 -14.25 -7.06
CA VAL A 146 20.51 -14.59 -5.65
C VAL A 146 19.43 -13.79 -4.94
N PRO A 147 18.34 -14.42 -4.45
CA PRO A 147 17.32 -13.73 -3.69
C PRO A 147 17.93 -13.03 -2.48
N THR A 148 17.69 -11.76 -2.35
CA THR A 148 18.22 -10.93 -1.28
C THR A 148 17.09 -10.30 -0.50
N ARG A 149 17.05 -10.57 0.80
CA ARG A 149 16.07 -10.05 1.74
C ARG A 149 16.45 -8.63 2.13
N ILE A 150 15.54 -7.68 1.91
CA ILE A 150 15.70 -6.28 2.30
C ILE A 150 14.74 -5.99 3.46
N ALA A 151 15.29 -5.64 4.61
CA ALA A 151 14.56 -5.37 5.84
C ALA A 151 15.05 -4.07 6.49
N ARG A 152 14.34 -3.61 7.51
CA ARG A 152 14.82 -2.49 8.34
C ARG A 152 15.96 -2.96 9.26
N VAL A 153 16.93 -2.07 9.51
CA VAL A 153 18.08 -2.35 10.40
C VAL A 153 17.67 -2.51 11.86
N ASP A 154 16.55 -1.88 12.26
CA ASP A 154 16.02 -1.96 13.63
C ASP A 154 15.12 -3.18 13.88
N GLY A 155 14.95 -4.05 12.87
CA GLY A 155 14.12 -5.26 12.96
C GLY A 155 12.61 -5.04 13.02
N LYS A 156 12.15 -3.79 12.96
CA LYS A 156 10.72 -3.47 12.97
C LYS A 156 10.07 -3.72 11.62
N PRO A 157 8.76 -3.98 11.58
CA PRO A 157 8.02 -4.06 10.32
C PRO A 157 7.98 -2.70 9.61
N MET A 158 7.76 -2.72 8.32
CA MET A 158 7.59 -1.54 7.49
C MET A 158 6.19 -1.49 6.88
N GLY A 159 5.63 -0.29 6.77
CA GLY A 159 4.39 -0.04 6.02
C GLY A 159 4.72 0.45 4.61
N VAL A 160 4.37 -0.32 3.61
CA VAL A 160 4.55 0.05 2.21
C VAL A 160 3.28 0.67 1.66
N ALA A 161 3.42 1.80 0.97
CA ALA A 161 2.30 2.44 0.28
C ALA A 161 1.73 1.50 -0.80
N GLY A 162 0.42 1.37 -0.82
CA GLY A 162 -0.30 0.54 -1.78
C GLY A 162 -1.61 1.15 -2.23
N LEU A 163 -2.22 0.50 -3.20
CA LEU A 163 -3.61 0.73 -3.61
C LEU A 163 -4.39 -0.57 -3.43
N TRP A 164 -5.68 -0.45 -3.13
CA TRP A 164 -6.58 -1.59 -3.01
C TRP A 164 -7.81 -1.40 -3.88
N GLU A 165 -8.46 -2.51 -4.23
CA GLU A 165 -9.67 -2.51 -5.05
C GLU A 165 -10.57 -3.67 -4.61
N CYS A 166 -11.87 -3.45 -4.66
CA CYS A 166 -12.88 -4.50 -4.52
C CYS A 166 -13.58 -4.65 -5.87
N TRP A 167 -13.15 -5.64 -6.63
CA TRP A 167 -13.76 -5.97 -7.91
C TRP A 167 -14.98 -6.86 -7.70
N THR A 168 -16.06 -6.58 -8.43
CA THR A 168 -17.27 -7.41 -8.45
C THR A 168 -17.54 -7.87 -9.88
N GLY A 169 -17.60 -9.16 -10.08
CA GLY A 169 -17.95 -9.79 -11.36
C GLY A 169 -19.44 -9.74 -11.66
N ALA A 170 -19.79 -10.02 -12.91
CA ALA A 170 -21.19 -10.03 -13.36
C ALA A 170 -22.05 -11.09 -12.65
N GLU A 171 -21.45 -12.18 -12.16
CA GLU A 171 -22.12 -13.28 -11.45
C GLU A 171 -22.15 -13.06 -9.92
N GLY A 172 -21.70 -11.89 -9.45
CA GLY A 172 -21.67 -11.55 -8.02
C GLY A 172 -20.39 -11.96 -7.30
N ASP A 173 -19.42 -12.57 -7.99
CA ASP A 173 -18.10 -12.85 -7.42
C ASP A 173 -17.40 -11.56 -7.00
N THR A 174 -16.80 -11.54 -5.82
CA THR A 174 -16.04 -10.41 -5.32
C THR A 174 -14.58 -10.78 -5.09
N ILE A 175 -13.65 -9.89 -5.49
CA ILE A 175 -12.21 -10.05 -5.24
C ILE A 175 -11.68 -8.76 -4.64
N THR A 176 -11.38 -8.79 -3.35
CA THR A 176 -10.58 -7.73 -2.73
C THR A 176 -9.11 -7.96 -3.04
N SER A 177 -8.43 -6.95 -3.55
CA SER A 177 -7.05 -7.05 -4.03
C SER A 177 -6.25 -5.80 -3.76
N PHE A 178 -4.92 -5.92 -3.74
CA PHE A 178 -4.02 -4.79 -3.50
C PHE A 178 -2.74 -4.88 -4.32
N THR A 179 -2.07 -3.74 -4.49
CA THR A 179 -0.78 -3.61 -5.19
C THR A 179 0.17 -2.73 -4.39
N LEU A 180 1.48 -2.93 -4.58
CA LEU A 180 2.51 -2.08 -3.99
C LEU A 180 2.79 -0.88 -4.89
N LEU A 181 2.97 0.29 -4.30
CA LEU A 181 3.53 1.44 -5.00
C LEU A 181 5.06 1.37 -4.97
N THR A 182 5.68 1.72 -6.08
CA THR A 182 7.14 1.69 -6.22
C THR A 182 7.67 3.03 -6.69
N VAL A 183 8.88 3.35 -6.24
CA VAL A 183 9.62 4.55 -6.59
C VAL A 183 10.91 4.20 -7.32
N ASN A 184 11.45 5.15 -8.09
CA ASN A 184 12.76 5.01 -8.72
C ASN A 184 13.86 4.90 -7.66
N ALA A 185 14.78 3.97 -7.86
CA ALA A 185 15.89 3.68 -6.94
C ALA A 185 17.26 3.65 -7.66
N ASN A 186 17.38 4.26 -8.83
CA ASN A 186 18.64 4.26 -9.60
C ASN A 186 19.81 4.86 -8.81
N SER A 187 19.58 5.96 -8.11
CA SER A 187 20.57 6.64 -7.28
C SER A 187 20.61 6.18 -5.83
N HIS A 188 19.78 5.18 -5.46
CA HIS A 188 19.71 4.70 -4.09
C HIS A 188 20.93 3.85 -3.74
N ALA A 189 21.67 4.22 -2.68
CA ALA A 189 22.97 3.64 -2.34
C ALA A 189 22.94 2.12 -2.12
N LEU A 190 21.83 1.58 -1.60
CA LEU A 190 21.64 0.14 -1.44
C LEU A 190 20.98 -0.48 -2.68
N MET A 191 19.80 -0.01 -3.06
CA MET A 191 18.96 -0.64 -4.09
C MET A 191 19.55 -0.52 -5.50
N GLY A 192 20.36 0.51 -5.76
CA GLY A 192 21.07 0.68 -7.04
C GLY A 192 22.03 -0.47 -7.38
N ARG A 193 22.40 -1.30 -6.39
CA ARG A 193 23.30 -2.46 -6.58
C ARG A 193 22.60 -3.72 -7.07
N TYR A 194 21.27 -3.80 -6.91
CA TYR A 194 20.45 -4.98 -7.20
C TYR A 194 19.69 -4.80 -8.50
N GLN A 195 19.08 -5.88 -8.99
CA GLN A 195 18.38 -5.96 -10.29
C GLN A 195 19.32 -5.85 -11.50
N HIS A 196 18.81 -6.10 -12.71
CA HIS A 196 19.63 -6.11 -13.93
C HIS A 196 20.32 -4.78 -14.21
N GLY A 197 21.58 -4.84 -14.63
CA GLY A 197 22.28 -3.72 -15.22
C GLY A 197 21.52 -3.20 -16.47
N GLY A 198 21.48 -1.87 -16.64
CA GLY A 198 20.77 -1.26 -17.76
C GLY A 198 19.26 -1.14 -17.62
N THR A 199 18.64 -1.75 -16.60
CA THR A 199 17.21 -1.54 -16.30
C THR A 199 17.01 -0.55 -15.17
N GLU A 200 15.88 0.15 -15.19
CA GLU A 200 15.48 1.05 -14.10
C GLU A 200 15.36 0.29 -12.78
N LYS A 201 16.09 0.76 -11.76
CA LYS A 201 16.01 0.22 -10.41
C LYS A 201 14.78 0.74 -9.70
N ARG A 202 14.06 -0.14 -9.04
CA ARG A 202 12.82 0.20 -8.33
C ARG A 202 12.85 -0.38 -6.92
N MET A 203 12.18 0.32 -5.98
CA MET A 203 11.93 -0.19 -4.64
C MET A 203 10.48 0.10 -4.22
N PRO A 204 9.92 -0.68 -3.29
CA PRO A 204 8.64 -0.32 -2.67
C PRO A 204 8.72 1.04 -2.00
N ALA A 205 7.63 1.81 -2.06
CA ALA A 205 7.53 3.09 -1.38
C ALA A 205 7.23 2.85 0.11
N VAL A 206 8.27 2.73 0.93
CA VAL A 206 8.13 2.57 2.38
C VAL A 206 7.75 3.91 2.99
N LEU A 207 6.67 3.92 3.76
CA LEU A 207 6.15 5.11 4.44
C LEU A 207 6.83 5.32 5.79
N ASN A 208 6.96 6.57 6.21
CA ASN A 208 7.28 6.87 7.59
C ASN A 208 6.08 6.55 8.50
N GLU A 209 6.32 5.99 9.68
CA GLU A 209 5.27 5.57 10.63
C GLU A 209 4.31 6.72 10.98
N GLY A 210 4.84 7.92 11.22
CA GLY A 210 4.05 9.12 11.52
C GLY A 210 3.20 9.65 10.35
N SER A 211 3.37 9.13 9.13
CA SER A 211 2.64 9.58 7.95
C SER A 211 1.51 8.64 7.50
N TYR A 212 1.26 7.55 8.22
CA TYR A 212 0.26 6.55 7.83
C TYR A 212 -1.15 7.14 7.65
N ASP A 213 -1.64 7.91 8.63
CA ASP A 213 -2.97 8.53 8.56
C ASP A 213 -3.05 9.57 7.44
N ALA A 214 -1.99 10.38 7.32
CA ALA A 214 -1.89 11.38 6.26
C ALA A 214 -1.87 10.72 4.86
N TRP A 215 -1.18 9.59 4.70
CA TRP A 215 -1.21 8.80 3.46
C TRP A 215 -2.60 8.28 3.13
N LEU A 216 -3.28 7.65 4.11
CA LEU A 216 -4.61 7.05 3.91
C LEU A 216 -5.69 8.08 3.58
N THR A 217 -5.51 9.34 4.02
CA THR A 217 -6.49 10.42 3.84
C THR A 217 -6.09 11.49 2.82
N ALA A 218 -4.88 11.40 2.25
CA ALA A 218 -4.36 12.41 1.33
C ALA A 218 -5.25 12.56 0.09
N HIS A 219 -5.45 13.79 -0.36
CA HIS A 219 -6.04 14.06 -1.66
C HIS A 219 -5.13 13.50 -2.78
N PRO A 220 -5.68 12.97 -3.91
CA PRO A 220 -4.88 12.37 -4.99
C PRO A 220 -3.74 13.25 -5.52
N GLN A 221 -3.93 14.56 -5.56
CA GLN A 221 -2.91 15.51 -6.00
C GLN A 221 -1.70 15.59 -5.05
N LYS A 222 -1.92 15.43 -3.73
CA LYS A 222 -0.87 15.51 -2.70
C LYS A 222 -0.28 14.13 -2.34
N ALA A 223 -0.97 13.05 -2.68
CA ALA A 223 -0.59 11.71 -2.28
C ALA A 223 0.82 11.29 -2.78
N ARG A 224 1.28 11.85 -3.91
CA ARG A 224 2.63 11.57 -4.44
C ARG A 224 3.76 12.07 -3.54
N GLU A 225 3.52 13.06 -2.70
CA GLU A 225 4.54 13.62 -1.80
C GLU A 225 5.02 12.62 -0.75
N PHE A 226 4.19 11.60 -0.45
CA PHE A 226 4.55 10.52 0.46
C PHE A 226 5.44 9.45 -0.19
N LEU A 227 5.46 9.38 -1.52
CA LEU A 227 6.15 8.33 -2.26
C LEU A 227 7.60 8.73 -2.51
N ARG A 228 8.48 8.34 -1.59
CA ARG A 228 9.92 8.64 -1.64
C ARG A 228 10.73 7.35 -1.44
N ALA A 229 11.97 7.36 -1.94
CA ALA A 229 12.91 6.31 -1.64
C ALA A 229 13.23 6.30 -0.14
N TYR A 230 13.11 5.15 0.51
CA TYR A 230 13.41 4.99 1.93
C TYR A 230 14.93 5.08 2.15
N PRO A 231 15.43 5.73 3.20
CA PRO A 231 16.87 5.94 3.39
C PRO A 231 17.68 4.64 3.43
N ALA A 232 18.79 4.60 2.69
CA ALA A 232 19.60 3.39 2.54
C ALA A 232 20.23 2.90 3.86
N ASN A 233 20.58 3.82 4.75
CA ASN A 233 21.16 3.52 6.07
C ASN A 233 20.14 2.89 7.05
N TRP A 234 18.87 2.90 6.72
CA TRP A 234 17.82 2.26 7.52
C TRP A 234 17.42 0.88 6.97
N LEU A 235 18.07 0.45 5.90
CA LEU A 235 17.84 -0.84 5.26
C LEU A 235 19.04 -1.75 5.35
N LEU A 236 18.79 -3.03 5.58
CA LEU A 236 19.75 -4.11 5.60
C LEU A 236 19.43 -5.10 4.48
N ALA A 237 20.44 -5.55 3.77
CA ALA A 237 20.32 -6.53 2.69
C ALA A 237 21.06 -7.83 3.06
N ASN A 238 20.34 -8.92 3.16
CA ASN A 238 20.87 -10.25 3.47
C ASN A 238 20.56 -11.22 2.32
N PRO A 239 21.58 -11.79 1.65
CA PRO A 239 21.37 -12.87 0.69
C PRO A 239 20.71 -14.06 1.38
N VAL A 240 19.69 -14.62 0.72
CA VAL A 240 19.06 -15.86 1.19
C VAL A 240 19.97 -17.01 0.75
N GLN A 241 20.61 -17.64 1.72
CA GLN A 241 21.36 -18.90 1.48
C GLN A 241 20.34 -20.02 1.24
N LYS A 242 20.59 -20.80 0.17
CA LYS A 242 19.83 -22.03 -0.08
C LYS A 242 20.35 -23.15 0.78
#